data_7d6bd902f1257333ea9f58ee542b6742
#
_entry.id   7d6bd902f1257333ea9f58ee542b6742
#
_cell.length_a   1.000
_cell.length_b   1.000
_cell.length_c   1.000
_cell.angle_alpha   90.00
_cell.angle_beta   90.00
_cell.angle_gamma   90.00
#
_symmetry.space_group_name_H-M   'P 1'
#
loop_
_entity.id
_entity.type
_entity.pdbx_description
1 polymer ?
#
loop_
_entity_poly.entity_id
_entity_poly.type
_entity_poly.pdbx_seq_one_letter_code
_entity_poly.pdbx_strand_id
1 'polypeptide(L)'
;MNIDDLLTTLRHNEQIVRKLFDIESNILGTTRFRDLFENLLAQIEQQFAIPHVWLTLVHDEAITSLIADLQQSTQTRNHLVIIDDHSFRALTGGSSEPLLVNSGLDRYSPLVPPAFRGSLGSIAIAPIRFEGRIIGSFNQGDGNRARFSPDKDTFFLRQLAVKVSICLANVTAHEQLRVLATRDPLTHLPNRRELEQILHREFERARRLDQPLAVVFLDCDDFKQVNDRFGHDAGDAYLHHVARELSAAIRASDCAFRFAGDEFVLVLPGQNTAEAQQMGARLRARLAGAPLVYGGEHIPVMLSLGAACSHDDGAEDAAALLRLADARLYDDKRDKPARRAGTA
;
A
#
# COMPACT_ATOMS: atom_id res chain seq x y z
N MET A 1 -31.42 -41.40 -14.84
CA MET A 1 -31.02 -40.06 -15.35
C MET A 1 -31.22 -40.10 -16.86
N ASN A 2 -32.15 -39.32 -17.37
CA ASN A 2 -32.46 -39.30 -18.81
C ASN A 2 -31.34 -38.57 -19.57
N ILE A 3 -31.13 -38.84 -20.87
CA ILE A 3 -30.12 -38.20 -21.73
C ILE A 3 -30.35 -36.67 -21.76
N ASP A 4 -31.58 -36.23 -21.77
CA ASP A 4 -31.93 -34.78 -21.75
C ASP A 4 -31.51 -34.10 -20.45
N ASP A 5 -31.63 -34.76 -19.29
CA ASP A 5 -31.16 -34.27 -18.00
C ASP A 5 -29.64 -34.14 -18.00
N LEU A 6 -28.93 -35.11 -18.60
CA LEU A 6 -27.48 -35.10 -18.72
C LEU A 6 -27.01 -33.97 -19.61
N LEU A 7 -27.64 -33.77 -20.77
CA LEU A 7 -27.30 -32.68 -21.70
C LEU A 7 -27.58 -31.31 -21.09
N THR A 8 -28.65 -31.18 -20.31
CA THR A 8 -28.96 -29.92 -19.60
C THR A 8 -27.92 -29.61 -18.53
N THR A 9 -27.50 -30.62 -17.76
CA THR A 9 -26.44 -30.47 -16.76
C THR A 9 -25.09 -30.10 -17.40
N LEU A 10 -24.74 -30.76 -18.52
CA LEU A 10 -23.50 -30.44 -19.25
C LEU A 10 -23.48 -29.01 -19.78
N ARG A 11 -24.57 -28.53 -20.38
CA ARG A 11 -24.68 -27.13 -20.86
C ARG A 11 -24.59 -26.14 -19.71
N HIS A 12 -25.22 -26.44 -18.59
CA HIS A 12 -25.15 -25.59 -17.40
C HIS A 12 -23.71 -25.49 -16.86
N ASN A 13 -23.02 -26.62 -16.74
CA ASN A 13 -21.63 -26.67 -16.30
C ASN A 13 -20.70 -25.93 -17.27
N GLU A 14 -20.90 -26.07 -18.58
CA GLU A 14 -20.14 -25.32 -19.59
C GLU A 14 -20.33 -23.82 -19.44
N GLN A 15 -21.56 -23.36 -19.19
CA GLN A 15 -21.81 -21.92 -18.93
C GLN A 15 -21.11 -21.43 -17.68
N ILE A 16 -21.11 -22.21 -16.59
CA ILE A 16 -20.39 -21.86 -15.36
C ILE A 16 -18.88 -21.75 -15.63
N VAL A 17 -18.30 -22.71 -16.36
CA VAL A 17 -16.87 -22.68 -16.72
C VAL A 17 -16.52 -21.43 -17.53
N ARG A 18 -17.34 -21.05 -18.51
CA ARG A 18 -17.14 -19.82 -19.30
C ARG A 18 -17.18 -18.59 -18.42
N LYS A 19 -18.17 -18.46 -17.54
CA LYS A 19 -18.28 -17.36 -16.58
C LYS A 19 -17.07 -17.26 -15.65
N LEU A 20 -16.57 -18.39 -15.15
CA LEU A 20 -15.37 -18.43 -14.33
C LEU A 20 -14.12 -18.01 -15.10
N PHE A 21 -14.03 -18.41 -16.38
CA PHE A 21 -12.92 -17.98 -17.25
C PHE A 21 -12.94 -16.47 -17.53
N ASP A 22 -14.15 -15.90 -17.75
CA ASP A 22 -14.31 -14.46 -17.96
C ASP A 22 -13.89 -13.68 -16.69
N ILE A 23 -14.29 -14.15 -15.50
CA ILE A 23 -13.86 -13.55 -14.23
C ILE A 23 -12.33 -13.63 -14.08
N GLU A 24 -11.74 -14.80 -14.31
CA GLU A 24 -10.30 -15.01 -14.24
C GLU A 24 -9.55 -14.06 -15.17
N SER A 25 -9.97 -13.95 -16.43
CA SER A 25 -9.35 -13.08 -17.42
C SER A 25 -9.37 -11.60 -17.00
N ASN A 26 -10.43 -11.18 -16.35
CA ASN A 26 -10.60 -9.79 -15.90
C ASN A 26 -9.80 -9.46 -14.62
N ILE A 27 -9.57 -10.44 -13.74
CA ILE A 27 -8.84 -10.21 -12.48
C ILE A 27 -7.33 -10.47 -12.61
N LEU A 28 -6.89 -11.28 -13.58
CA LEU A 28 -5.46 -11.60 -13.79
C LEU A 28 -4.59 -10.39 -14.16
N GLY A 29 -5.19 -9.37 -14.79
CA GLY A 29 -4.48 -8.14 -15.17
C GLY A 29 -4.42 -7.08 -14.08
N THR A 30 -5.04 -7.30 -12.94
CA THR A 30 -5.07 -6.32 -11.85
C THR A 30 -3.78 -6.38 -11.03
N THR A 31 -3.25 -5.18 -10.68
CA THR A 31 -2.00 -5.04 -9.93
C THR A 31 -2.19 -4.42 -8.55
N ARG A 32 -3.44 -4.08 -8.18
CA ARG A 32 -3.80 -3.50 -6.89
C ARG A 32 -4.85 -4.34 -6.19
N PHE A 33 -4.76 -4.47 -4.89
CA PHE A 33 -5.72 -5.23 -4.09
C PHE A 33 -7.14 -4.74 -4.24
N ARG A 34 -7.35 -3.44 -4.19
CA ARG A 34 -8.67 -2.82 -4.34
C ARG A 34 -9.32 -3.21 -5.66
N ASP A 35 -8.62 -3.00 -6.77
CA ASP A 35 -9.13 -3.27 -8.12
C ASP A 35 -9.45 -4.75 -8.28
N LEU A 36 -8.62 -5.65 -7.71
CA LEU A 36 -8.88 -7.09 -7.70
C LEU A 36 -10.21 -7.43 -7.05
N PHE A 37 -10.44 -6.92 -5.83
CA PHE A 37 -11.64 -7.28 -5.06
C PHE A 37 -12.90 -6.56 -5.54
N GLU A 38 -12.83 -5.29 -5.95
CA GLU A 38 -13.96 -4.58 -6.55
C GLU A 38 -14.44 -5.26 -7.83
N ASN A 39 -13.51 -5.62 -8.72
CA ASN A 39 -13.82 -6.35 -9.94
C ASN A 39 -14.39 -7.75 -9.64
N LEU A 40 -13.80 -8.49 -8.69
CA LEU A 40 -14.26 -9.81 -8.29
C LEU A 40 -15.68 -9.76 -7.75
N LEU A 41 -15.98 -8.88 -6.79
CA LEU A 41 -17.30 -8.74 -6.19
C LEU A 41 -18.34 -8.41 -7.26
N ALA A 42 -18.10 -7.38 -8.09
CA ALA A 42 -19.02 -6.93 -9.12
C ALA A 42 -19.30 -8.02 -10.17
N GLN A 43 -18.26 -8.73 -10.61
CA GLN A 43 -18.43 -9.77 -11.62
C GLN A 43 -19.20 -11.00 -11.11
N ILE A 44 -18.99 -11.40 -9.86
CA ILE A 44 -19.73 -12.53 -9.30
C ILE A 44 -21.19 -12.17 -9.10
N GLU A 45 -21.49 -10.99 -8.60
CA GLU A 45 -22.88 -10.51 -8.49
C GLU A 45 -23.58 -10.54 -9.86
N GLN A 46 -22.95 -10.01 -10.89
CA GLN A 46 -23.53 -9.93 -12.24
C GLN A 46 -23.61 -11.30 -12.92
N GLN A 47 -22.52 -12.06 -12.96
CA GLN A 47 -22.41 -13.30 -13.73
C GLN A 47 -23.27 -14.40 -13.16
N PHE A 48 -23.40 -14.48 -11.83
CA PHE A 48 -24.12 -15.55 -11.14
C PHE A 48 -25.44 -15.09 -10.53
N ALA A 49 -25.81 -13.82 -10.68
CA ALA A 49 -27.00 -13.24 -10.07
C ALA A 49 -27.07 -13.55 -8.56
N ILE A 50 -25.97 -13.30 -7.85
CA ILE A 50 -25.86 -13.49 -6.41
C ILE A 50 -26.06 -12.13 -5.74
N PRO A 51 -27.11 -11.96 -4.90
CA PRO A 51 -27.46 -10.66 -4.37
C PRO A 51 -26.49 -10.10 -3.32
N HIS A 52 -25.73 -10.99 -2.68
CA HIS A 52 -24.79 -10.60 -1.62
C HIS A 52 -23.47 -11.33 -1.78
N VAL A 53 -22.39 -10.57 -2.02
CA VAL A 53 -21.03 -11.07 -2.13
C VAL A 53 -20.13 -10.24 -1.21
N TRP A 54 -19.28 -10.88 -0.41
CA TRP A 54 -18.40 -10.17 0.51
C TRP A 54 -17.15 -10.97 0.85
N LEU A 55 -16.19 -10.29 1.49
CA LEU A 55 -14.96 -10.86 2.02
C LEU A 55 -14.99 -10.91 3.53
N THR A 56 -14.46 -11.98 4.10
CA THR A 56 -14.10 -12.04 5.51
C THR A 56 -12.62 -12.30 5.59
N LEU A 57 -11.85 -11.40 6.20
CA LEU A 57 -10.40 -11.53 6.35
C LEU A 57 -10.03 -11.72 7.81
N VAL A 58 -9.09 -12.62 8.04
CA VAL A 58 -8.50 -12.84 9.36
C VAL A 58 -7.46 -11.75 9.61
N HIS A 59 -7.52 -11.10 10.78
CA HIS A 59 -6.50 -10.11 11.15
C HIS A 59 -5.15 -10.79 11.34
N ASP A 60 -4.19 -10.53 10.43
CA ASP A 60 -2.83 -11.05 10.44
C ASP A 60 -1.87 -9.96 9.97
N GLU A 61 -0.66 -9.93 10.52
CA GLU A 61 0.38 -8.96 10.15
C GLU A 61 0.74 -9.04 8.67
N ALA A 62 0.74 -10.25 8.09
CA ALA A 62 1.07 -10.49 6.68
C ALA A 62 0.10 -9.83 5.68
N ILE A 63 -1.14 -9.55 6.10
CA ILE A 63 -2.17 -8.94 5.23
C ILE A 63 -2.64 -7.57 5.72
N THR A 64 -1.93 -6.95 6.66
CA THR A 64 -2.29 -5.62 7.20
C THR A 64 -2.39 -4.56 6.10
N SER A 65 -1.44 -4.54 5.16
CA SER A 65 -1.46 -3.63 4.01
C SER A 65 -2.66 -3.85 3.08
N LEU A 66 -3.02 -5.11 2.84
CA LEU A 66 -4.22 -5.51 2.10
C LEU A 66 -5.48 -4.97 2.77
N ILE A 67 -5.63 -5.20 4.07
CA ILE A 67 -6.79 -4.71 4.84
C ILE A 67 -6.88 -3.18 4.77
N ALA A 68 -5.75 -2.48 4.96
CA ALA A 68 -5.69 -1.02 4.91
C ALA A 68 -6.10 -0.45 3.53
N ASP A 69 -5.65 -1.07 2.43
CA ASP A 69 -6.02 -0.66 1.07
C ASP A 69 -7.52 -0.87 0.79
N LEU A 70 -8.07 -2.02 1.19
CA LEU A 70 -9.50 -2.32 1.04
C LEU A 70 -10.41 -1.40 1.86
N GLN A 71 -9.97 -0.96 3.04
CA GLN A 71 -10.73 -0.05 3.89
C GLN A 71 -10.81 1.39 3.35
N GLN A 72 -9.94 1.79 2.42
CA GLN A 72 -9.95 3.13 1.82
C GLN A 72 -11.12 3.33 0.84
N SER A 73 -11.65 2.26 0.22
CA SER A 73 -12.82 2.33 -0.66
C SER A 73 -14.11 2.10 0.12
N THR A 74 -15.11 2.95 -0.10
CA THR A 74 -16.44 2.77 0.49
C THR A 74 -17.12 1.49 -0.02
N GLN A 75 -16.89 1.14 -1.28
CA GLN A 75 -17.46 -0.05 -1.89
C GLN A 75 -16.93 -1.33 -1.23
N THR A 76 -15.60 -1.47 -1.14
CA THR A 76 -15.01 -2.66 -0.51
C THR A 76 -15.26 -2.71 1.00
N ARG A 77 -15.27 -1.55 1.69
CA ARG A 77 -15.53 -1.49 3.14
C ARG A 77 -16.88 -2.08 3.54
N ASN A 78 -17.93 -1.82 2.77
CA ASN A 78 -19.28 -2.34 3.05
C ASN A 78 -19.39 -3.85 2.79
N HIS A 79 -18.47 -4.42 2.03
CA HIS A 79 -18.38 -5.84 1.68
C HIS A 79 -17.20 -6.54 2.37
N LEU A 80 -16.63 -5.94 3.43
CA LEU A 80 -15.49 -6.48 4.17
C LEU A 80 -15.84 -6.70 5.63
N VAL A 81 -15.52 -7.88 6.12
CA VAL A 81 -15.53 -8.23 7.55
C VAL A 81 -14.11 -8.58 7.98
N ILE A 82 -13.69 -8.06 9.12
CA ILE A 82 -12.40 -8.43 9.74
C ILE A 82 -12.70 -9.20 11.02
N ILE A 83 -12.07 -10.34 11.19
CA ILE A 83 -12.29 -11.26 12.31
C ILE A 83 -10.94 -11.79 12.83
N ASP A 84 -10.88 -12.23 14.07
CA ASP A 84 -9.72 -12.95 14.60
C ASP A 84 -9.66 -14.42 14.12
N ASP A 85 -8.45 -15.00 14.07
CA ASP A 85 -8.21 -16.38 13.56
C ASP A 85 -8.96 -17.45 14.38
N HIS A 86 -9.02 -17.29 15.69
CA HIS A 86 -9.71 -18.24 16.58
C HIS A 86 -11.20 -18.32 16.25
N SER A 87 -11.88 -17.18 16.16
CA SER A 87 -13.29 -17.07 15.82
C SER A 87 -13.58 -17.57 14.41
N PHE A 88 -12.71 -17.22 13.44
CA PHE A 88 -12.87 -17.71 12.07
C PHE A 88 -12.80 -19.24 12.00
N ARG A 89 -11.78 -19.85 12.63
CA ARG A 89 -11.63 -21.33 12.67
C ARG A 89 -12.75 -22.02 13.44
N ALA A 90 -13.22 -21.45 14.54
CA ALA A 90 -14.34 -21.99 15.29
C ALA A 90 -15.63 -22.06 14.46
N LEU A 91 -15.83 -21.12 13.53
CA LEU A 91 -16.99 -21.04 12.65
C LEU A 91 -16.86 -21.93 11.41
N THR A 92 -15.68 -21.99 10.81
CA THR A 92 -15.42 -22.69 9.54
C THR A 92 -14.83 -24.09 9.70
N GLY A 93 -14.46 -24.48 10.92
CA GLY A 93 -13.74 -25.72 11.19
C GLY A 93 -12.28 -25.71 10.72
N GLY A 94 -11.75 -24.56 10.26
CA GLY A 94 -10.41 -24.46 9.69
C GLY A 94 -10.19 -25.24 8.39
N SER A 95 -11.28 -25.70 7.75
CA SER A 95 -11.24 -26.46 6.50
C SER A 95 -10.82 -25.57 5.32
N SER A 96 -10.08 -26.15 4.38
CA SER A 96 -9.80 -25.54 3.07
C SER A 96 -10.92 -25.76 2.04
N GLU A 97 -11.92 -26.59 2.37
CA GLU A 97 -13.07 -26.85 1.51
C GLU A 97 -14.16 -25.79 1.75
N PRO A 98 -14.89 -25.40 0.70
CA PRO A 98 -16.02 -24.50 0.85
C PRO A 98 -17.12 -25.08 1.73
N LEU A 99 -17.74 -24.24 2.54
CA LEU A 99 -18.85 -24.58 3.42
C LEU A 99 -20.14 -23.98 2.88
N LEU A 100 -21.18 -24.79 2.71
CA LEU A 100 -22.53 -24.36 2.36
C LEU A 100 -23.44 -24.48 3.58
N VAL A 101 -24.21 -23.42 3.87
CA VAL A 101 -25.07 -23.33 5.06
C VAL A 101 -26.41 -22.72 4.69
N ASN A 102 -27.51 -23.41 5.05
CA ASN A 102 -28.88 -22.93 4.84
C ASN A 102 -29.76 -23.02 6.10
N SER A 103 -29.15 -23.32 7.25
CA SER A 103 -29.79 -23.36 8.56
C SER A 103 -28.82 -22.91 9.64
N GLY A 104 -29.35 -22.39 10.75
CA GLY A 104 -28.50 -21.90 11.84
C GLY A 104 -27.58 -20.74 11.48
N LEU A 105 -28.00 -19.87 10.56
CA LEU A 105 -27.20 -18.78 10.00
C LEU A 105 -26.75 -17.76 11.05
N ASP A 106 -27.48 -17.62 12.15
CA ASP A 106 -27.15 -16.71 13.25
C ASP A 106 -25.75 -17.00 13.84
N ARG A 107 -25.36 -18.27 13.85
CA ARG A 107 -24.02 -18.70 14.26
C ARG A 107 -22.91 -18.05 13.42
N TYR A 108 -23.18 -17.85 12.11
CA TYR A 108 -22.21 -17.29 11.17
C TYR A 108 -22.29 -15.78 11.04
N SER A 109 -23.16 -15.12 11.83
CA SER A 109 -23.30 -13.66 11.82
C SER A 109 -21.97 -12.87 11.99
N PRO A 110 -20.94 -13.35 12.73
CA PRO A 110 -19.65 -12.68 12.79
C PRO A 110 -18.90 -12.64 11.46
N LEU A 111 -19.21 -13.55 10.50
CA LEU A 111 -18.61 -13.58 9.17
C LEU A 111 -19.37 -12.72 8.15
N VAL A 112 -20.53 -12.16 8.52
CA VAL A 112 -21.46 -11.48 7.60
C VAL A 112 -21.48 -9.98 7.88
N PRO A 113 -21.35 -9.11 6.84
CA PRO A 113 -21.54 -7.67 7.00
C PRO A 113 -22.90 -7.36 7.65
N PRO A 114 -22.96 -6.41 8.58
CA PRO A 114 -24.20 -6.06 9.28
C PRO A 114 -25.39 -5.78 8.34
N ALA A 115 -25.12 -5.15 7.19
CA ALA A 115 -26.13 -4.81 6.18
C ALA A 115 -26.81 -6.02 5.54
N PHE A 116 -26.18 -7.21 5.55
CA PHE A 116 -26.71 -8.41 4.88
C PHE A 116 -27.40 -9.39 5.84
N ARG A 117 -27.21 -9.26 7.15
CA ARG A 117 -27.64 -10.25 8.16
C ARG A 117 -29.13 -10.60 8.13
N GLY A 118 -30.01 -9.66 7.80
CA GLY A 118 -31.46 -9.90 7.79
C GLY A 118 -32.03 -10.47 6.50
N SER A 119 -31.23 -10.54 5.42
CA SER A 119 -31.69 -10.91 4.07
C SER A 119 -31.26 -12.31 3.63
N LEU A 120 -30.50 -13.03 4.46
CA LEU A 120 -29.88 -14.29 4.08
C LEU A 120 -30.73 -15.50 4.48
N GLY A 121 -31.02 -16.37 3.51
CA GLY A 121 -31.59 -17.71 3.70
C GLY A 121 -30.55 -18.83 3.56
N SER A 122 -29.47 -18.59 2.82
CA SER A 122 -28.32 -19.47 2.69
C SER A 122 -27.03 -18.71 2.39
N ILE A 123 -25.89 -19.29 2.77
CA ILE A 123 -24.56 -18.73 2.52
C ILE A 123 -23.59 -19.81 2.02
N ALA A 124 -22.62 -19.39 1.22
CA ALA A 124 -21.45 -20.17 0.85
C ALA A 124 -20.21 -19.44 1.34
N ILE A 125 -19.32 -20.17 2.00
CA ILE A 125 -18.06 -19.67 2.57
C ILE A 125 -16.94 -20.40 1.87
N ALA A 126 -16.19 -19.72 1.00
CA ALA A 126 -15.07 -20.28 0.24
C ALA A 126 -13.75 -19.77 0.81
N PRO A 127 -12.91 -20.61 1.46
CA PRO A 127 -11.67 -20.19 2.06
C PRO A 127 -10.69 -19.64 1.02
N ILE A 128 -10.08 -18.48 1.32
CA ILE A 128 -8.99 -17.88 0.55
C ILE A 128 -7.68 -18.21 1.24
N ARG A 129 -6.68 -18.61 0.45
CA ARG A 129 -5.35 -18.97 0.94
C ARG A 129 -4.30 -18.00 0.41
N PHE A 130 -3.34 -17.72 1.26
CA PHE A 130 -2.14 -17.00 0.91
C PHE A 130 -0.94 -17.65 1.59
N GLU A 131 0.14 -17.94 0.85
CA GLU A 131 1.34 -18.62 1.36
C GLU A 131 1.04 -19.91 2.15
N GLY A 132 0.06 -20.68 1.68
CA GLY A 132 -0.34 -21.94 2.32
C GLY A 132 -1.26 -21.80 3.53
N ARG A 133 -1.51 -20.60 4.05
CA ARG A 133 -2.40 -20.32 5.19
C ARG A 133 -3.77 -19.84 4.71
N ILE A 134 -4.80 -20.11 5.49
CA ILE A 134 -6.12 -19.50 5.27
C ILE A 134 -6.08 -18.11 5.87
N ILE A 135 -6.29 -17.09 5.04
CA ILE A 135 -6.32 -15.68 5.43
C ILE A 135 -7.74 -15.10 5.52
N GLY A 136 -8.74 -15.92 5.26
CA GLY A 136 -10.13 -15.52 5.27
C GLY A 136 -10.98 -16.33 4.31
N SER A 137 -12.08 -15.76 3.87
CA SER A 137 -13.00 -16.39 2.92
C SER A 137 -13.63 -15.37 1.96
N PHE A 138 -13.91 -15.84 0.78
CA PHE A 138 -14.81 -15.21 -0.17
C PHE A 138 -16.21 -15.80 0.05
N ASN A 139 -17.19 -14.94 0.29
CA ASN A 139 -18.50 -15.39 0.71
C ASN A 139 -19.60 -14.93 -0.25
N GLN A 140 -20.63 -15.75 -0.36
CA GLN A 140 -21.81 -15.50 -1.16
C GLN A 140 -23.04 -15.74 -0.30
N GLY A 141 -24.09 -14.94 -0.50
CA GLY A 141 -25.34 -15.07 0.24
C GLY A 141 -26.57 -14.85 -0.63
N ASP A 142 -27.63 -15.58 -0.34
CA ASP A 142 -28.90 -15.48 -1.03
C ASP A 142 -30.06 -15.64 -0.04
N GLY A 143 -31.18 -14.95 -0.27
CA GLY A 143 -32.41 -15.13 0.50
C GLY A 143 -33.04 -16.49 0.29
N ASN A 144 -32.75 -17.17 -0.82
CA ASN A 144 -33.25 -18.50 -1.12
C ASN A 144 -32.43 -19.58 -0.37
N ARG A 145 -33.06 -20.28 0.56
CA ARG A 145 -32.45 -21.36 1.34
C ARG A 145 -31.94 -22.54 0.48
N ALA A 146 -32.47 -22.76 -0.71
CA ALA A 146 -32.04 -23.82 -1.59
C ALA A 146 -30.80 -23.44 -2.42
N ARG A 147 -30.37 -22.18 -2.41
CA ARG A 147 -29.23 -21.71 -3.24
C ARG A 147 -27.92 -22.36 -2.82
N PHE A 148 -27.58 -22.28 -1.55
CA PHE A 148 -26.36 -22.82 -0.96
C PHE A 148 -26.69 -23.90 0.07
N SER A 149 -27.42 -24.94 -0.40
CA SER A 149 -27.78 -26.11 0.41
C SER A 149 -26.58 -27.04 0.57
N PRO A 150 -26.35 -27.62 1.77
CA PRO A 150 -25.20 -28.48 2.07
C PRO A 150 -25.05 -29.73 1.19
N ASP A 151 -26.12 -30.16 0.51
CA ASP A 151 -26.12 -31.28 -0.44
C ASP A 151 -25.59 -30.94 -1.83
N LYS A 152 -25.31 -29.65 -2.10
CA LYS A 152 -24.81 -29.24 -3.42
C LYS A 152 -23.31 -29.42 -3.53
N ASP A 153 -22.88 -29.68 -4.78
CA ASP A 153 -21.47 -29.73 -5.12
C ASP A 153 -20.78 -28.34 -4.97
N THR A 154 -19.61 -28.35 -4.37
CA THR A 154 -18.78 -27.17 -4.14
C THR A 154 -17.62 -27.00 -5.14
N PHE A 155 -17.54 -27.85 -6.16
CA PHE A 155 -16.44 -27.89 -7.10
C PHE A 155 -16.13 -26.52 -7.72
N PHE A 156 -17.14 -25.85 -8.27
CA PHE A 156 -16.94 -24.54 -8.89
C PHE A 156 -16.58 -23.44 -7.88
N LEU A 157 -17.14 -23.49 -6.68
CA LEU A 157 -16.83 -22.55 -5.62
C LEU A 157 -15.38 -22.74 -5.14
N ARG A 158 -14.91 -23.97 -5.04
CA ARG A 158 -13.52 -24.30 -4.73
C ARG A 158 -12.58 -23.81 -5.84
N GLN A 159 -12.91 -24.04 -7.13
CA GLN A 159 -12.11 -23.52 -8.24
C GLN A 159 -11.99 -21.99 -8.20
N LEU A 160 -13.08 -21.30 -7.92
CA LEU A 160 -13.07 -19.85 -7.76
C LEU A 160 -12.15 -19.40 -6.61
N ALA A 161 -12.26 -20.05 -5.44
CA ALA A 161 -11.41 -19.73 -4.28
C ALA A 161 -9.92 -19.93 -4.56
N VAL A 162 -9.56 -20.99 -5.30
CA VAL A 162 -8.18 -21.22 -5.75
C VAL A 162 -7.71 -20.09 -6.67
N LYS A 163 -8.53 -19.69 -7.66
CA LYS A 163 -8.19 -18.62 -8.59
C LYS A 163 -8.03 -17.28 -7.86
N VAL A 164 -8.91 -16.94 -6.95
CA VAL A 164 -8.79 -15.74 -6.10
C VAL A 164 -7.49 -15.78 -5.29
N SER A 165 -7.13 -16.94 -4.74
CA SER A 165 -5.87 -17.10 -3.98
C SER A 165 -4.64 -16.89 -4.86
N ILE A 166 -4.65 -17.38 -6.11
CA ILE A 166 -3.55 -17.16 -7.08
C ILE A 166 -3.45 -15.67 -7.45
N CYS A 167 -4.58 -15.03 -7.78
CA CYS A 167 -4.59 -13.61 -8.10
C CYS A 167 -4.11 -12.75 -6.93
N LEU A 168 -4.50 -13.10 -5.70
CA LEU A 168 -4.02 -12.43 -4.50
C LEU A 168 -2.50 -12.56 -4.35
N ALA A 169 -1.94 -13.74 -4.55
CA ALA A 169 -0.50 -13.95 -4.51
C ALA A 169 0.23 -13.11 -5.59
N ASN A 170 -0.31 -13.05 -6.80
CA ASN A 170 0.25 -12.22 -7.88
C ASN A 170 0.21 -10.72 -7.52
N VAL A 171 -0.91 -10.20 -7.05
CA VAL A 171 -1.02 -8.78 -6.66
C VAL A 171 -0.07 -8.47 -5.50
N THR A 172 0.06 -9.37 -4.52
CA THR A 172 1.02 -9.19 -3.41
C THR A 172 2.45 -9.14 -3.93
N ALA A 173 2.85 -10.06 -4.81
CA ALA A 173 4.17 -10.06 -5.41
C ALA A 173 4.44 -8.78 -6.21
N HIS A 174 3.48 -8.31 -6.99
CA HIS A 174 3.58 -7.04 -7.71
C HIS A 174 3.72 -5.84 -6.78
N GLU A 175 2.96 -5.78 -5.70
CA GLU A 175 3.04 -4.70 -4.73
C GLU A 175 4.38 -4.71 -3.98
N GLN A 176 4.89 -5.88 -3.60
CA GLN A 176 6.22 -6.03 -3.00
C GLN A 176 7.31 -5.57 -3.96
N LEU A 177 7.25 -5.97 -5.24
CA LEU A 177 8.18 -5.50 -6.26
C LEU A 177 8.09 -3.99 -6.46
N ARG A 178 6.88 -3.42 -6.44
CA ARG A 178 6.67 -1.97 -6.51
C ARG A 178 7.30 -1.25 -5.33
N VAL A 179 7.08 -1.74 -4.11
CA VAL A 179 7.69 -1.17 -2.90
C VAL A 179 9.21 -1.22 -2.98
N LEU A 180 9.79 -2.37 -3.34
CA LEU A 180 11.24 -2.52 -3.53
C LEU A 180 11.81 -1.60 -4.62
N ALA A 181 11.02 -1.38 -5.69
CA ALA A 181 11.45 -0.54 -6.82
C ALA A 181 11.31 0.97 -6.52
N THR A 182 10.43 1.39 -5.60
CA THR A 182 10.08 2.80 -5.37
C THR A 182 10.42 3.32 -3.98
N ARG A 183 10.73 2.44 -3.02
CA ARG A 183 11.08 2.81 -1.66
C ARG A 183 12.54 2.51 -1.34
N ASP A 184 13.12 3.32 -0.47
CA ASP A 184 14.41 3.03 0.15
C ASP A 184 14.21 1.99 1.28
N PRO A 185 14.97 0.87 1.29
CA PRO A 185 14.75 -0.21 2.25
C PRO A 185 15.10 0.18 3.69
N LEU A 186 16.00 1.15 3.88
CA LEU A 186 16.38 1.60 5.22
C LEU A 186 15.37 2.61 5.77
N THR A 187 15.12 3.68 5.08
CA THR A 187 14.32 4.81 5.59
C THR A 187 12.83 4.71 5.29
N HIS A 188 12.42 3.80 4.40
CA HIS A 188 11.08 3.65 3.85
C HIS A 188 10.53 4.88 3.12
N LEU A 189 11.32 5.95 2.97
CA LEU A 189 10.99 7.06 2.09
C LEU A 189 10.97 6.60 0.62
N PRO A 190 10.22 7.28 -0.26
CA PRO A 190 10.40 7.10 -1.69
C PRO A 190 11.87 7.28 -2.08
N ASN A 191 12.35 6.41 -2.98
CA ASN A 191 13.72 6.43 -3.43
C ASN A 191 13.94 7.43 -4.59
N ARG A 192 15.18 7.53 -5.09
CA ARG A 192 15.54 8.39 -6.22
C ARG A 192 14.69 8.15 -7.47
N ARG A 193 14.38 6.89 -7.78
CA ARG A 193 13.57 6.55 -8.97
C ARG A 193 12.16 7.11 -8.86
N GLU A 194 11.55 7.00 -7.71
CA GLU A 194 10.23 7.56 -7.43
C GLU A 194 10.25 9.09 -7.42
N LEU A 195 11.33 9.71 -6.89
CA LEU A 195 11.56 11.15 -6.97
C LEU A 195 11.50 11.64 -8.43
N GLU A 196 12.26 11.01 -9.33
CA GLU A 196 12.33 11.43 -10.74
C GLU A 196 10.95 11.39 -11.40
N GLN A 197 10.13 10.38 -11.11
CA GLN A 197 8.76 10.25 -11.65
C GLN A 197 7.82 11.30 -11.05
N ILE A 198 7.83 11.47 -9.74
CA ILE A 198 6.95 12.41 -9.04
C ILE A 198 7.33 13.85 -9.41
N LEU A 199 8.62 14.18 -9.41
CA LEU A 199 9.08 15.52 -9.74
C LEU A 199 8.72 15.91 -11.18
N HIS A 200 8.88 15.00 -12.14
CA HIS A 200 8.45 15.25 -13.53
C HIS A 200 6.95 15.52 -13.61
N ARG A 201 6.14 14.69 -12.97
CA ARG A 201 4.67 14.84 -12.96
C ARG A 201 4.24 16.16 -12.31
N GLU A 202 4.81 16.50 -11.15
CA GLU A 202 4.47 17.74 -10.44
C GLU A 202 4.99 18.99 -11.17
N PHE A 203 6.13 18.89 -11.87
CA PHE A 203 6.65 19.97 -12.72
C PHE A 203 5.69 20.27 -13.88
N GLU A 204 5.23 19.26 -14.62
CA GLU A 204 4.25 19.42 -15.70
C GLU A 204 2.89 19.94 -15.17
N ARG A 205 2.50 19.51 -13.97
CA ARG A 205 1.30 20.00 -13.33
C ARG A 205 1.43 21.48 -12.94
N ALA A 206 2.53 21.86 -12.32
CA ALA A 206 2.83 23.23 -11.90
C ALA A 206 2.84 24.17 -13.13
N ARG A 207 3.53 23.76 -14.21
CA ARG A 207 3.56 24.50 -15.48
C ARG A 207 2.16 24.71 -16.08
N ARG A 208 1.32 23.65 -16.09
CA ARG A 208 -0.04 23.74 -16.64
C ARG A 208 -0.96 24.63 -15.82
N LEU A 209 -0.80 24.68 -14.50
CA LEU A 209 -1.65 25.43 -13.57
C LEU A 209 -1.08 26.81 -13.23
N ASP A 210 0.09 27.17 -13.81
CA ASP A 210 0.83 28.39 -13.49
C ASP A 210 1.06 28.54 -11.97
N GLN A 211 1.55 27.45 -11.35
CA GLN A 211 1.82 27.40 -9.91
C GLN A 211 3.30 27.12 -9.65
N PRO A 212 3.87 27.68 -8.57
CA PRO A 212 5.25 27.40 -8.23
C PRO A 212 5.43 25.95 -7.78
N LEU A 213 6.60 25.38 -8.07
CA LEU A 213 7.06 24.11 -7.56
C LEU A 213 8.47 24.30 -7.04
N ALA A 214 8.69 24.07 -5.74
CA ALA A 214 10.02 24.14 -5.16
C ALA A 214 10.58 22.74 -4.88
N VAL A 215 11.91 22.67 -4.91
CA VAL A 215 12.72 21.51 -4.51
C VAL A 215 13.72 21.96 -3.48
N VAL A 216 13.88 21.17 -2.40
CA VAL A 216 14.96 21.35 -1.42
C VAL A 216 15.82 20.09 -1.45
N PHE A 217 17.09 20.25 -1.79
CA PHE A 217 18.09 19.19 -1.69
C PHE A 217 18.80 19.30 -0.34
N LEU A 218 18.97 18.19 0.35
CA LEU A 218 19.46 18.12 1.73
C LEU A 218 20.57 17.06 1.82
N ASP A 219 21.55 17.32 2.67
CA ASP A 219 22.64 16.39 2.95
C ASP A 219 22.99 16.45 4.44
N CYS A 220 23.25 15.29 5.03
CA CYS A 220 23.60 15.19 6.44
C CYS A 220 25.08 15.54 6.66
N ASP A 221 25.33 16.66 7.32
CA ASP A 221 26.68 17.10 7.62
C ASP A 221 27.41 16.07 8.50
N ASP A 222 28.67 15.76 8.15
CA ASP A 222 29.56 14.89 8.92
C ASP A 222 29.05 13.46 9.14
N PHE A 223 28.10 12.95 8.34
CA PHE A 223 27.53 11.61 8.49
C PHE A 223 28.60 10.50 8.50
N LYS A 224 29.67 10.65 7.72
CA LYS A 224 30.79 9.70 7.75
C LYS A 224 31.42 9.61 9.14
N GLN A 225 31.54 10.72 9.86
CA GLN A 225 32.11 10.72 11.22
C GLN A 225 31.19 9.98 12.21
N VAL A 226 29.88 10.01 12.01
CA VAL A 226 28.92 9.21 12.80
C VAL A 226 29.21 7.71 12.59
N ASN A 227 29.36 7.26 11.34
CA ASN A 227 29.70 5.87 11.03
C ASN A 227 31.05 5.47 11.61
N ASP A 228 32.08 6.32 11.43
CA ASP A 228 33.44 6.02 11.86
C ASP A 228 33.56 5.95 13.39
N ARG A 229 32.76 6.73 14.12
CA ARG A 229 32.78 6.79 15.60
C ARG A 229 31.85 5.78 16.27
N PHE A 230 30.64 5.58 15.75
CA PHE A 230 29.56 4.83 16.40
C PHE A 230 29.17 3.53 15.67
N GLY A 231 29.78 3.27 14.50
CA GLY A 231 29.46 2.11 13.65
C GLY A 231 28.29 2.35 12.71
N HIS A 232 28.15 1.43 11.73
CA HIS A 232 27.12 1.52 10.69
C HIS A 232 25.69 1.43 11.24
N ASP A 233 25.47 0.64 12.29
CA ASP A 233 24.13 0.54 12.92
C ASP A 233 23.65 1.89 13.50
N ALA A 234 24.59 2.68 14.04
CA ALA A 234 24.30 4.05 14.50
C ALA A 234 24.02 4.99 13.32
N GLY A 235 24.74 4.84 12.21
CA GLY A 235 24.47 5.56 10.97
C GLY A 235 23.10 5.24 10.38
N ASP A 236 22.72 3.97 10.40
CA ASP A 236 21.38 3.55 9.96
C ASP A 236 20.28 4.14 10.85
N ALA A 237 20.46 4.10 12.18
CA ALA A 237 19.55 4.75 13.13
C ALA A 237 19.48 6.27 12.92
N TYR A 238 20.61 6.91 12.55
CA TYR A 238 20.68 8.34 12.22
C TYR A 238 19.84 8.67 10.99
N LEU A 239 19.98 7.91 9.92
CA LEU A 239 19.20 8.09 8.68
C LEU A 239 17.70 7.84 8.89
N HIS A 240 17.34 6.84 9.69
CA HIS A 240 15.96 6.62 10.13
C HIS A 240 15.39 7.82 10.90
N HIS A 241 16.20 8.37 11.83
CA HIS A 241 15.79 9.54 12.60
C HIS A 241 15.54 10.74 11.69
N VAL A 242 16.47 11.04 10.77
CA VAL A 242 16.32 12.12 9.78
C VAL A 242 15.06 11.93 8.95
N ALA A 243 14.85 10.75 8.37
CA ALA A 243 13.69 10.43 7.54
C ALA A 243 12.35 10.63 8.28
N ARG A 244 12.28 10.24 9.56
CA ARG A 244 11.10 10.44 10.41
C ARG A 244 10.84 11.92 10.65
N GLU A 245 11.88 12.69 10.99
CA GLU A 245 11.75 14.13 11.26
C GLU A 245 11.37 14.93 10.00
N LEU A 246 11.93 14.56 8.82
CA LEU A 246 11.52 15.11 7.53
C LEU A 246 10.04 14.83 7.25
N SER A 247 9.61 13.59 7.38
CA SER A 247 8.20 13.19 7.15
C SER A 247 7.22 13.91 8.08
N ALA A 248 7.60 14.13 9.34
CA ALA A 248 6.78 14.83 10.33
C ALA A 248 6.69 16.35 10.13
N ALA A 249 7.63 16.93 9.37
CA ALA A 249 7.73 18.38 9.16
C ALA A 249 7.01 18.88 7.90
N ILE A 250 6.72 18.00 6.94
CA ILE A 250 6.09 18.32 5.65
C ILE A 250 4.57 18.17 5.70
N ARG A 251 3.89 18.82 4.76
CA ARG A 251 2.42 18.73 4.59
C ARG A 251 2.05 17.48 3.79
N ALA A 252 0.77 17.12 3.79
CA ALA A 252 0.26 15.98 3.00
C ALA A 252 0.46 16.14 1.47
N SER A 253 0.56 17.37 0.98
CA SER A 253 0.87 17.69 -0.42
C SER A 253 2.34 17.55 -0.79
N ASP A 254 3.22 17.59 0.20
CA ASP A 254 4.66 17.60 0.02
C ASP A 254 5.19 16.16 0.06
N CYS A 255 6.35 15.94 -0.56
CA CYS A 255 6.97 14.63 -0.58
C CYS A 255 8.43 14.71 -0.15
N ALA A 256 8.86 13.79 0.71
CA ALA A 256 10.26 13.58 1.08
C ALA A 256 10.80 12.30 0.44
N PHE A 257 12.04 12.34 -0.02
CA PHE A 257 12.73 11.25 -0.72
C PHE A 257 14.12 11.05 -0.14
N ARG A 258 14.59 9.81 -0.14
CA ARG A 258 16.02 9.51 0.01
C ARG A 258 16.65 9.43 -1.38
N PHE A 259 17.59 10.34 -1.67
CA PHE A 259 18.23 10.42 -2.99
C PHE A 259 19.39 9.43 -3.15
N ALA A 260 20.32 9.46 -2.22
CA ALA A 260 21.45 8.51 -2.12
C ALA A 260 22.11 8.65 -0.75
N GLY A 261 22.71 7.60 -0.20
CA GLY A 261 23.52 7.69 1.01
C GLY A 261 22.85 8.48 2.14
N ASP A 262 23.37 9.65 2.42
CA ASP A 262 22.91 10.63 3.41
C ASP A 262 22.20 11.85 2.79
N GLU A 263 21.84 11.75 1.51
CA GLU A 263 21.18 12.81 0.74
C GLU A 263 19.66 12.58 0.68
N PHE A 264 18.91 13.65 0.92
CA PHE A 264 17.45 13.68 0.87
C PHE A 264 16.95 14.81 -0.04
N VAL A 265 15.74 14.67 -0.56
CA VAL A 265 15.09 15.69 -1.39
C VAL A 265 13.66 15.89 -0.92
N LEU A 266 13.22 17.16 -0.84
CA LEU A 266 11.83 17.51 -0.68
C LEU A 266 11.29 18.07 -1.98
N VAL A 267 10.09 17.67 -2.36
CA VAL A 267 9.29 18.25 -3.45
C VAL A 267 8.10 18.95 -2.83
N LEU A 268 7.97 20.26 -3.08
CA LEU A 268 7.06 21.18 -2.39
C LEU A 268 6.14 21.89 -3.40
N PRO A 269 5.03 21.26 -3.81
CA PRO A 269 4.08 21.88 -4.73
C PRO A 269 3.43 23.14 -4.14
N GLY A 270 3.31 24.19 -4.96
CA GLY A 270 2.70 25.47 -4.57
C GLY A 270 3.57 26.34 -3.67
N GLN A 271 4.87 26.05 -3.54
CA GLN A 271 5.81 26.85 -2.76
C GLN A 271 6.84 27.53 -3.66
N ASN A 272 7.18 28.79 -3.36
CA ASN A 272 8.24 29.54 -4.00
C ASN A 272 9.61 29.33 -3.29
N THR A 273 10.68 29.93 -3.82
CA THR A 273 12.04 29.77 -3.27
C THR A 273 12.14 30.25 -1.82
N ALA A 274 11.50 31.36 -1.46
CA ALA A 274 11.55 31.90 -0.10
C ALA A 274 10.85 30.96 0.91
N GLU A 275 9.70 30.42 0.54
CA GLU A 275 8.97 29.43 1.36
C GLU A 275 9.76 28.13 1.53
N ALA A 276 10.41 27.65 0.46
CA ALA A 276 11.28 26.48 0.50
C ALA A 276 12.51 26.70 1.39
N GLN A 277 13.13 27.87 1.33
CA GLN A 277 14.23 28.25 2.23
C GLN A 277 13.77 28.31 3.69
N GLN A 278 12.59 28.88 3.95
CA GLN A 278 12.00 28.90 5.29
C GLN A 278 11.70 27.48 5.81
N MET A 279 11.21 26.60 4.93
CA MET A 279 11.04 25.17 5.26
C MET A 279 12.38 24.55 5.66
N GLY A 280 13.42 24.76 4.87
CA GLY A 280 14.77 24.27 5.16
C GLY A 280 15.31 24.77 6.50
N ALA A 281 15.16 26.06 6.80
CA ALA A 281 15.56 26.65 8.08
C ALA A 281 14.80 26.04 9.27
N ARG A 282 13.50 25.79 9.10
CA ARG A 282 12.68 25.12 10.11
C ARG A 282 13.12 23.68 10.35
N LEU A 283 13.49 22.94 9.31
CA LEU A 283 14.01 21.58 9.41
C LEU A 283 15.35 21.54 10.14
N ARG A 284 16.27 22.45 9.81
CA ARG A 284 17.54 22.59 10.55
C ARG A 284 17.32 22.83 12.03
N ALA A 285 16.44 23.78 12.38
CA ALA A 285 16.14 24.09 13.78
C ALA A 285 15.51 22.89 14.51
N ARG A 286 14.61 22.18 13.83
CA ARG A 286 13.93 20.98 14.37
C ARG A 286 14.93 19.86 14.67
N LEU A 287 15.80 19.52 13.72
CA LEU A 287 16.80 18.46 13.87
C LEU A 287 17.89 18.83 14.88
N ALA A 288 18.32 20.10 14.91
CA ALA A 288 19.25 20.57 15.93
C ALA A 288 18.66 20.48 17.35
N GLY A 289 17.33 20.64 17.49
CA GLY A 289 16.60 20.48 18.76
C GLY A 289 16.24 19.04 19.11
N ALA A 290 16.42 18.10 18.19
CA ALA A 290 16.07 16.68 18.35
C ALA A 290 17.25 15.77 17.97
N PRO A 291 18.34 15.72 18.77
CA PRO A 291 19.48 14.85 18.51
C PRO A 291 19.07 13.39 18.55
N LEU A 292 19.74 12.55 17.78
CA LEU A 292 19.57 11.10 17.89
C LEU A 292 20.13 10.62 19.23
N VAL A 293 19.35 9.86 19.98
CA VAL A 293 19.82 9.15 21.18
C VAL A 293 20.17 7.72 20.78
N TYR A 294 21.46 7.36 20.85
CA TYR A 294 21.94 6.03 20.50
C TYR A 294 22.99 5.56 21.51
N GLY A 295 22.80 4.38 22.09
CA GLY A 295 23.72 3.85 23.11
C GLY A 295 23.87 4.71 24.36
N GLY A 296 22.91 5.61 24.65
CA GLY A 296 22.97 6.57 25.75
C GLY A 296 23.69 7.88 25.41
N GLU A 297 24.24 8.01 24.20
CA GLU A 297 24.86 9.26 23.72
C GLU A 297 23.87 10.07 22.85
N HIS A 298 24.03 11.40 22.86
CA HIS A 298 23.27 12.33 22.03
C HIS A 298 24.11 12.68 20.79
N ILE A 299 23.72 12.16 19.63
CA ILE A 299 24.37 12.44 18.33
C ILE A 299 23.65 13.63 17.68
N PRO A 300 24.29 14.78 17.50
CA PRO A 300 23.67 15.94 16.88
C PRO A 300 23.39 15.66 15.39
N VAL A 301 22.24 16.14 14.91
CA VAL A 301 21.86 16.06 13.49
C VAL A 301 21.94 17.43 12.85
N MET A 302 22.80 17.56 11.85
CA MET A 302 23.01 18.81 11.13
C MET A 302 22.83 18.59 9.63
N LEU A 303 22.23 19.57 8.94
CA LEU A 303 21.96 19.52 7.51
C LEU A 303 22.55 20.71 6.76
N SER A 304 23.12 20.44 5.61
CA SER A 304 23.28 21.40 4.52
C SER A 304 22.07 21.31 3.59
N LEU A 305 21.70 22.42 2.96
CA LEU A 305 20.54 22.45 2.07
C LEU A 305 20.69 23.47 0.94
N GLY A 306 20.07 23.13 -0.21
CA GLY A 306 19.87 24.06 -1.32
C GLY A 306 18.42 24.01 -1.77
N ALA A 307 17.82 25.18 -2.01
CA ALA A 307 16.43 25.29 -2.45
C ALA A 307 16.34 25.98 -3.81
N ALA A 308 15.49 25.47 -4.71
CA ALA A 308 15.19 26.05 -6.02
C ALA A 308 13.69 25.99 -6.32
N CYS A 309 13.18 26.91 -7.13
CA CYS A 309 11.78 26.98 -7.55
C CYS A 309 11.66 27.12 -9.06
N SER A 310 10.68 26.45 -9.65
CA SER A 310 10.42 26.44 -11.09
C SER A 310 10.14 27.85 -11.66
N HIS A 311 9.43 28.72 -10.91
CA HIS A 311 9.09 30.07 -11.34
C HIS A 311 10.23 31.05 -11.14
N ASP A 312 10.84 31.05 -9.95
CA ASP A 312 11.82 32.05 -9.56
C ASP A 312 13.17 31.85 -10.27
N ASP A 313 13.51 30.61 -10.62
CA ASP A 313 14.82 30.22 -11.12
C ASP A 313 14.84 29.87 -12.62
N GLY A 314 13.69 29.94 -13.29
CA GLY A 314 13.59 29.71 -14.73
C GLY A 314 13.99 28.30 -15.17
N ALA A 315 13.76 27.31 -14.34
CA ALA A 315 14.06 25.92 -14.67
C ALA A 315 13.22 25.43 -15.87
N GLU A 316 13.87 24.96 -16.91
CA GLU A 316 13.21 24.51 -18.15
C GLU A 316 12.50 23.16 -17.99
N ASP A 317 13.02 22.31 -17.11
CA ASP A 317 12.48 20.98 -16.81
C ASP A 317 12.74 20.57 -15.34
N ALA A 318 12.14 19.45 -14.98
CA ALA A 318 12.27 18.88 -13.62
C ALA A 318 13.72 18.55 -13.23
N ALA A 319 14.52 18.09 -14.21
CA ALA A 319 15.93 17.76 -13.97
C ALA A 319 16.78 19.02 -13.77
N ALA A 320 16.50 20.10 -14.49
CA ALA A 320 17.14 21.40 -14.29
C ALA A 320 16.84 21.96 -12.90
N LEU A 321 15.58 21.87 -12.45
CA LEU A 321 15.18 22.30 -11.12
C LEU A 321 15.94 21.54 -10.01
N LEU A 322 16.09 20.23 -10.15
CA LEU A 322 16.84 19.40 -9.21
C LEU A 322 18.33 19.77 -9.20
N ARG A 323 18.94 19.98 -10.37
CA ARG A 323 20.35 20.41 -10.48
C ARG A 323 20.61 21.79 -9.85
N LEU A 324 19.66 22.72 -9.97
CA LEU A 324 19.77 24.03 -9.34
C LEU A 324 19.75 23.94 -7.81
N ALA A 325 18.87 23.10 -7.25
CA ALA A 325 18.84 22.83 -5.82
C ALA A 325 20.14 22.18 -5.32
N ASP A 326 20.68 21.21 -6.05
CA ASP A 326 21.95 20.54 -5.75
C ASP A 326 23.14 21.53 -5.78
N ALA A 327 23.23 22.38 -6.80
CA ALA A 327 24.27 23.42 -6.88
C ALA A 327 24.25 24.37 -5.66
N ARG A 328 23.05 24.76 -5.22
CA ARG A 328 22.91 25.62 -4.02
C ARG A 328 23.22 24.87 -2.73
N LEU A 329 22.98 23.57 -2.65
CA LEU A 329 23.45 22.74 -1.55
C LEU A 329 24.97 22.73 -1.46
N TYR A 330 25.65 22.62 -2.61
CA TYR A 330 27.11 22.65 -2.66
C TYR A 330 27.66 23.99 -2.16
N ASP A 331 27.04 25.14 -2.51
CA ASP A 331 27.41 26.44 -2.01
C ASP A 331 27.20 26.55 -0.49
N ASP A 332 26.08 26.07 0.05
CA ASP A 332 25.79 26.06 1.49
C ASP A 332 26.81 25.21 2.29
N LYS A 333 27.31 24.12 1.70
CA LYS A 333 28.39 23.32 2.29
C LYS A 333 29.74 24.09 2.34
N ARG A 334 30.04 24.83 1.30
CA ARG A 334 31.29 25.62 1.22
C ARG A 334 31.32 26.80 2.19
N ASP A 335 30.19 27.43 2.41
CA ASP A 335 30.06 28.58 3.29
C ASP A 335 30.11 28.22 4.78
N LYS A 336 29.98 26.93 5.11
CA LYS A 336 30.16 26.43 6.48
C LYS A 336 31.67 26.33 6.80
N PRO A 337 32.17 27.02 7.85
CA PRO A 337 33.55 26.83 8.29
C PRO A 337 33.77 25.35 8.63
N ALA A 338 34.82 24.74 8.06
CA ALA A 338 35.23 23.40 8.39
C ALA A 338 35.33 23.27 9.92
N ARG A 339 34.37 22.57 10.54
CA ARG A 339 34.46 22.24 11.96
C ARG A 339 35.61 21.26 12.11
N ARG A 340 36.79 21.81 12.45
CA ARG A 340 37.97 21.02 12.86
C ARG A 340 37.48 20.09 13.96
N ALA A 341 37.72 18.80 13.78
CA ALA A 341 37.58 17.79 14.81
C ALA A 341 38.27 18.32 16.06
N GLY A 342 37.47 18.67 17.06
CA GLY A 342 37.97 19.05 18.37
C GLY A 342 38.60 17.84 19.00
N THR A 343 39.92 17.77 18.94
CA THR A 343 40.76 17.04 19.88
C THR A 343 40.52 17.59 21.28
N ALA A 344 39.93 16.83 22.15
CA ALA A 344 40.35 16.70 23.55
C ALA A 344 39.61 15.47 24.15
#